data_f6b3464ceb29ea59d6d79c0e59133996
#
_entry.id   f6b3464ceb29ea59d6d79c0e59133996
#
_cell.length_a   1.000
_cell.length_b   1.000
_cell.length_c   1.000
_cell.angle_alpha   90.00
_cell.angle_beta   90.00
_cell.angle_gamma   90.00
#
_symmetry.space_group_name_H-M   'P 1'
#
loop_
_entity.id
_entity.type
_entity.pdbx_description
1 polymer ?
#
loop_
_entity_poly.entity_id
_entity_poly.type
_entity_poly.pdbx_seq_one_letter_code
_entity_poly.pdbx_strand_id
1 'polypeptide(L)'
;MKFNYRFLPSLFVALFVLACYTGQGGCAGAISKVRINWEPIAGAVSYRLEIMKSDNSSAQNRVKAINRVPVNGYELDTSALPEANKYYWRVAALGYNGNVLGQYSELKPLAKEEINPTAPRVTTQFRDMAYSPLYPVYSWIPVLDSSGYDVRISREDPKSPGQYKVIRELFTTSNVLYEYGGYTWPGHYRWQVRSHNKQGKPNTEWSEPDYFTVEKRVRVAALGDSITHGGGVCNTPPGYLMYTWETYSKVPIKNLGCSGDTVQAMAERFDRDVVSFNPGILVIMGGVNNFRAGESAWDTIDAMEKILAECQFHNIIPVFATATPINPDLMAQVDTIETPAYDWQLQQSLLNQWIVQQPYHVDVNYNLTDEEGYLKATLTTDGLHPDREGKRIIGEAIGNYLLTTFPDYNLLRK
;
A
#
# COMPACT_ATOMS: atom_id res chain seq x y z
N MET A 1 73.66 -32.12 -3.70
CA MET A 1 73.47 -33.44 -3.05
C MET A 1 72.05 -33.93 -3.39
N LYS A 2 71.99 -35.03 -4.11
CA LYS A 2 70.73 -35.73 -4.50
C LYS A 2 70.28 -36.59 -3.34
N PHE A 3 68.98 -36.65 -3.07
CA PHE A 3 68.34 -37.83 -2.50
C PHE A 3 66.98 -38.07 -3.10
N ASN A 4 66.85 -39.16 -3.83
CA ASN A 4 65.66 -39.82 -4.30
C ASN A 4 64.93 -40.49 -3.15
N TYR A 5 63.59 -40.44 -3.09
CA TYR A 5 62.83 -41.51 -2.46
C TYR A 5 61.66 -41.96 -3.33
N ARG A 6 61.50 -43.23 -3.35
CA ARG A 6 60.72 -44.11 -4.22
C ARG A 6 59.20 -44.06 -3.85
N PHE A 7 58.43 -44.22 -4.89
CA PHE A 7 57.03 -44.60 -4.82
C PHE A 7 56.83 -46.00 -4.26
N LEU A 8 55.83 -46.16 -3.37
CA LEU A 8 55.12 -47.40 -3.05
C LEU A 8 53.63 -47.19 -3.18
N PRO A 9 52.91 -48.09 -3.89
CA PRO A 9 51.46 -47.92 -4.06
C PRO A 9 50.69 -48.47 -2.83
N SER A 10 49.87 -47.65 -2.22
CA SER A 10 48.97 -48.10 -1.17
C SER A 10 47.67 -48.58 -1.79
N LEU A 11 47.36 -49.82 -1.47
CA LEU A 11 46.15 -50.56 -1.79
C LEU A 11 44.93 -49.89 -1.13
N PHE A 12 44.00 -49.37 -1.92
CA PHE A 12 42.71 -48.93 -1.42
C PHE A 12 41.77 -50.15 -1.33
N VAL A 13 41.52 -50.60 -0.12
CA VAL A 13 40.43 -51.53 0.19
C VAL A 13 39.12 -50.71 0.28
N ALA A 14 38.25 -50.85 -0.71
CA ALA A 14 36.93 -50.28 -0.71
C ALA A 14 36.05 -51.13 0.21
N LEU A 15 35.78 -50.62 1.40
CA LEU A 15 34.70 -51.13 2.27
C LEU A 15 33.35 -50.59 1.77
N PHE A 16 32.56 -51.43 1.12
CA PHE A 16 31.16 -51.16 0.85
C PHE A 16 30.40 -51.28 2.19
N VAL A 17 30.09 -50.12 2.83
CA VAL A 17 29.13 -50.06 3.88
C VAL A 17 27.74 -50.00 3.25
N LEU A 18 27.00 -51.09 3.30
CA LEU A 18 25.60 -51.17 2.98
C LEU A 18 24.84 -50.37 4.05
N ALA A 19 24.59 -49.10 3.81
CA ALA A 19 23.66 -48.29 4.64
C ALA A 19 22.25 -48.78 4.36
N CYS A 20 21.71 -49.60 5.29
CA CYS A 20 20.26 -49.84 5.36
C CYS A 20 19.57 -48.50 5.55
N TYR A 21 18.97 -47.95 4.53
CA TYR A 21 17.99 -46.88 4.63
C TYR A 21 16.74 -47.43 5.32
N THR A 22 16.73 -47.44 6.66
CA THR A 22 15.48 -47.47 7.41
C THR A 22 14.83 -46.10 7.13
N GLY A 23 13.76 -46.12 6.32
CA GLY A 23 12.91 -44.95 6.12
C GLY A 23 12.40 -44.47 7.48
N GLN A 24 13.06 -43.48 8.04
CA GLN A 24 12.42 -42.61 9.02
C GLN A 24 11.36 -41.81 8.24
N GLY A 25 10.14 -42.31 8.33
CA GLY A 25 8.98 -41.46 8.10
C GLY A 25 9.10 -40.28 9.05
N GLY A 26 9.60 -39.15 8.57
CA GLY A 26 9.58 -37.90 9.31
C GLY A 26 8.14 -37.68 9.76
N CYS A 27 7.90 -37.71 11.06
CA CYS A 27 6.67 -37.14 11.62
C CYS A 27 6.60 -35.73 11.11
N ALA A 28 5.71 -35.46 10.15
CA ALA A 28 5.38 -34.09 9.79
C ALA A 28 5.03 -33.40 11.10
N GLY A 29 5.80 -32.38 11.50
CA GLY A 29 5.57 -31.65 12.73
C GLY A 29 4.13 -31.20 12.79
N ALA A 30 3.52 -31.25 13.98
CA ALA A 30 2.13 -30.84 14.14
C ALA A 30 1.92 -29.44 13.55
N ILE A 31 0.91 -29.29 12.70
CA ILE A 31 0.52 -27.99 12.17
C ILE A 31 -0.07 -27.19 13.32
N SER A 32 0.64 -26.15 13.77
CA SER A 32 0.21 -25.29 14.89
C SER A 32 -0.45 -24.01 14.40
N LYS A 33 -0.07 -23.52 13.21
CA LYS A 33 -0.66 -22.34 12.59
C LYS A 33 -0.61 -22.44 11.07
N VAL A 34 -1.54 -21.75 10.42
CA VAL A 34 -1.61 -21.64 8.96
C VAL A 34 -1.81 -20.17 8.60
N ARG A 35 -1.01 -19.65 7.69
CA ARG A 35 -1.20 -18.30 7.14
C ARG A 35 -2.02 -18.40 5.87
N ILE A 36 -3.16 -17.73 5.89
CA ILE A 36 -4.10 -17.61 4.79
C ILE A 36 -3.98 -16.20 4.22
N ASN A 37 -3.97 -16.07 2.89
CA ASN A 37 -4.02 -14.76 2.24
C ASN A 37 -4.88 -14.79 0.98
N TRP A 38 -5.41 -13.63 0.63
CA TRP A 38 -6.25 -13.42 -0.55
C TRP A 38 -5.96 -12.07 -1.20
N GLU A 39 -6.41 -11.89 -2.43
CA GLU A 39 -6.31 -10.59 -3.10
C GLU A 39 -7.26 -9.58 -2.45
N PRO A 40 -6.85 -8.33 -2.27
CA PRO A 40 -7.71 -7.28 -1.75
C PRO A 40 -8.99 -7.14 -2.58
N ILE A 41 -10.14 -6.98 -1.91
CA ILE A 41 -11.43 -6.77 -2.56
C ILE A 41 -11.79 -5.29 -2.47
N ALA A 42 -12.08 -4.67 -3.60
CA ALA A 42 -12.42 -3.25 -3.65
C ALA A 42 -13.66 -2.94 -2.78
N GLY A 43 -13.60 -1.85 -2.02
CA GLY A 43 -14.68 -1.42 -1.11
C GLY A 43 -14.73 -2.20 0.21
N ALA A 44 -13.88 -3.22 0.42
CA ALA A 44 -13.84 -3.95 1.68
C ALA A 44 -13.30 -3.07 2.82
N VAL A 45 -14.09 -2.90 3.86
CA VAL A 45 -13.66 -2.29 5.13
C VAL A 45 -12.94 -3.32 6.01
N SER A 46 -13.40 -4.57 5.95
CA SER A 46 -12.82 -5.74 6.61
C SER A 46 -13.28 -7.00 5.92
N TYR A 47 -12.87 -8.14 6.46
CA TYR A 47 -13.23 -9.44 5.87
C TYR A 47 -13.81 -10.37 6.92
N ARG A 48 -14.66 -11.31 6.45
CA ARG A 48 -15.09 -12.48 7.21
C ARG A 48 -14.41 -13.70 6.63
N LEU A 49 -13.56 -14.35 7.43
CA LEU A 49 -12.91 -15.60 7.08
C LEU A 49 -13.68 -16.76 7.72
N GLU A 50 -14.09 -17.74 6.94
CA GLU A 50 -14.76 -18.96 7.42
C GLU A 50 -13.88 -20.18 7.18
N ILE A 51 -13.80 -21.05 8.20
CA ILE A 51 -13.14 -22.35 8.13
C ILE A 51 -14.21 -23.44 8.07
N MET A 52 -14.08 -24.34 7.09
CA MET A 52 -15.06 -25.35 6.74
C MET A 52 -14.46 -26.76 6.87
N LYS A 53 -15.28 -27.75 7.30
CA LYS A 53 -14.86 -29.17 7.44
C LYS A 53 -14.60 -29.87 6.10
N SER A 54 -15.26 -29.42 5.06
CA SER A 54 -15.20 -30.03 3.72
C SER A 54 -15.34 -28.96 2.65
N ASP A 55 -15.26 -29.33 1.39
CA ASP A 55 -15.48 -28.51 0.20
C ASP A 55 -16.96 -28.11 -0.04
N ASN A 56 -17.79 -28.28 0.96
CA ASN A 56 -19.20 -27.92 0.95
C ASN A 56 -19.43 -26.63 1.74
N SER A 57 -20.06 -25.63 1.07
CA SER A 57 -20.31 -24.29 1.61
C SER A 57 -21.48 -24.17 2.60
N SER A 58 -22.14 -25.29 2.97
CA SER A 58 -23.27 -25.25 3.91
C SER A 58 -22.86 -24.75 5.30
N ALA A 59 -23.77 -24.06 5.97
CA ALA A 59 -23.50 -23.51 7.32
C ALA A 59 -23.16 -24.60 8.35
N GLN A 60 -23.64 -25.83 8.18
CA GLN A 60 -23.39 -26.98 9.06
C GLN A 60 -21.92 -27.45 8.97
N ASN A 61 -21.23 -27.18 7.87
CA ASN A 61 -19.82 -27.49 7.71
C ASN A 61 -18.88 -26.40 8.25
N ARG A 62 -19.42 -25.25 8.64
CA ARG A 62 -18.60 -24.16 9.19
C ARG A 62 -18.15 -24.50 10.62
N VAL A 63 -16.84 -24.54 10.81
CA VAL A 63 -16.19 -24.83 12.11
C VAL A 63 -15.89 -23.54 12.85
N LYS A 64 -15.44 -22.51 12.15
CA LYS A 64 -15.03 -21.23 12.71
C LYS A 64 -15.37 -20.09 11.75
N ALA A 65 -15.79 -18.97 12.30
CA ALA A 65 -15.90 -17.72 11.59
C ALA A 65 -15.07 -16.65 12.32
N ILE A 66 -14.18 -15.99 11.61
CA ILE A 66 -13.40 -14.87 12.08
C ILE A 66 -13.98 -13.63 11.38
N ASN A 67 -14.54 -12.72 12.15
CA ASN A 67 -15.15 -11.51 11.65
C ASN A 67 -14.19 -10.33 11.81
N ARG A 68 -14.36 -9.32 10.93
CA ARG A 68 -13.62 -8.05 10.97
C ARG A 68 -12.10 -8.24 10.89
N VAL A 69 -11.63 -9.16 10.01
CA VAL A 69 -10.22 -9.23 9.66
C VAL A 69 -9.87 -7.96 8.88
N PRO A 70 -8.95 -7.11 9.38
CA PRO A 70 -8.76 -5.77 8.81
C PRO A 70 -7.91 -5.74 7.52
N VAL A 71 -7.22 -6.81 7.21
CA VAL A 71 -6.33 -6.93 6.05
C VAL A 71 -6.65 -8.17 5.23
N ASN A 72 -6.07 -8.28 4.05
CA ASN A 72 -6.27 -9.38 3.12
C ASN A 72 -5.44 -10.65 3.48
N GLY A 73 -5.35 -10.97 4.77
CA GLY A 73 -4.68 -12.16 5.27
C GLY A 73 -4.89 -12.39 6.76
N TYR A 74 -4.63 -13.61 7.20
CA TYR A 74 -4.83 -14.03 8.58
C TYR A 74 -3.95 -15.21 8.97
N GLU A 75 -3.30 -15.18 10.16
CA GLU A 75 -2.67 -16.34 10.76
C GLU A 75 -3.68 -17.09 11.65
N LEU A 76 -4.06 -18.26 11.22
CA LEU A 76 -5.00 -19.13 11.91
C LEU A 76 -4.25 -20.03 12.91
N ASP A 77 -4.62 -19.96 14.19
CA ASP A 77 -4.28 -21.00 15.17
C ASP A 77 -5.07 -22.27 14.84
N THR A 78 -4.35 -23.36 14.60
CA THR A 78 -4.92 -24.66 14.24
C THR A 78 -4.88 -25.66 15.40
N SER A 79 -4.46 -25.26 16.60
CA SER A 79 -4.36 -26.14 17.77
C SER A 79 -5.68 -26.84 18.12
N ALA A 80 -6.82 -26.20 17.85
CA ALA A 80 -8.17 -26.76 18.05
C ALA A 80 -8.74 -27.46 16.80
N LEU A 81 -7.98 -27.57 15.70
CA LEU A 81 -8.40 -28.18 14.45
C LEU A 81 -7.64 -29.50 14.25
N PRO A 82 -8.18 -30.66 14.66
CA PRO A 82 -7.54 -31.94 14.39
C PRO A 82 -7.43 -32.16 12.88
N GLU A 83 -6.26 -32.58 12.40
CA GLU A 83 -5.97 -32.75 10.98
C GLU A 83 -6.23 -31.50 10.13
N ALA A 84 -5.66 -30.34 10.57
CA ALA A 84 -5.87 -29.02 9.95
C ALA A 84 -5.77 -29.00 8.41
N ASN A 85 -4.96 -29.89 7.83
CA ASN A 85 -4.81 -30.07 6.39
C ASN A 85 -6.07 -30.59 5.65
N LYS A 86 -7.07 -31.07 6.37
CA LYS A 86 -8.33 -31.54 5.77
C LYS A 86 -9.40 -30.45 5.68
N TYR A 87 -9.17 -29.28 6.28
CA TYR A 87 -10.13 -28.17 6.27
C TYR A 87 -9.98 -27.29 5.04
N TYR A 88 -11.03 -26.52 4.81
CA TYR A 88 -11.13 -25.53 3.75
C TYR A 88 -11.40 -24.16 4.34
N TRP A 89 -11.16 -23.12 3.56
CA TRP A 89 -11.46 -21.74 3.94
C TRP A 89 -12.12 -21.00 2.79
N ARG A 90 -12.86 -19.96 3.13
CA ARG A 90 -13.39 -18.97 2.20
C ARG A 90 -13.46 -17.62 2.87
N VAL A 91 -13.50 -16.54 2.08
CA VAL A 91 -13.55 -15.17 2.58
C VAL A 91 -14.65 -14.39 1.89
N ALA A 92 -15.22 -13.43 2.62
CA ALA A 92 -16.12 -12.42 2.07
C ALA A 92 -15.68 -11.03 2.53
N ALA A 93 -15.80 -10.03 1.67
CA ALA A 93 -15.62 -8.63 2.02
C ALA A 93 -16.80 -8.15 2.87
N LEU A 94 -16.55 -7.28 3.84
CA LEU A 94 -17.54 -6.64 4.70
C LEU A 94 -17.50 -5.12 4.55
N GLY A 95 -18.67 -4.49 4.51
CA GLY A 95 -18.83 -3.05 4.64
C GLY A 95 -18.74 -2.56 6.10
N TYR A 96 -18.92 -1.25 6.33
CA TYR A 96 -18.88 -0.64 7.66
C TYR A 96 -19.89 -1.24 8.64
N ASN A 97 -21.09 -1.54 8.18
CA ASN A 97 -22.15 -2.18 8.95
C ASN A 97 -21.92 -3.67 9.23
N GLY A 98 -20.80 -4.25 8.71
CA GLY A 98 -20.47 -5.67 8.83
C GLY A 98 -21.26 -6.59 7.90
N ASN A 99 -22.05 -6.03 6.97
CA ASN A 99 -22.74 -6.81 5.93
C ASN A 99 -21.76 -7.28 4.87
N VAL A 100 -22.01 -8.46 4.32
CA VAL A 100 -21.21 -9.02 3.23
C VAL A 100 -21.43 -8.20 1.95
N LEU A 101 -20.33 -7.78 1.35
CA LEU A 101 -20.31 -7.13 0.04
C LEU A 101 -20.10 -8.21 -1.04
N GLY A 102 -21.10 -8.40 -1.89
CA GLY A 102 -21.04 -9.42 -2.94
C GLY A 102 -21.17 -10.85 -2.42
N GLN A 103 -20.27 -11.73 -2.85
CA GLN A 103 -20.32 -13.16 -2.55
C GLN A 103 -19.04 -13.62 -1.82
N TYR A 104 -19.13 -14.77 -1.16
CA TYR A 104 -17.93 -15.45 -0.65
C TYR A 104 -17.05 -15.93 -1.81
N SER A 105 -15.74 -15.98 -1.56
CA SER A 105 -14.81 -16.65 -2.46
C SER A 105 -15.14 -18.14 -2.60
N GLU A 106 -14.57 -18.77 -3.63
CA GLU A 106 -14.53 -20.23 -3.68
C GLU A 106 -13.83 -20.82 -2.47
N LEU A 107 -14.19 -22.06 -2.12
CA LEU A 107 -13.55 -22.83 -1.07
C LEU A 107 -12.13 -23.25 -1.50
N LYS A 108 -11.15 -22.97 -0.65
CA LYS A 108 -9.76 -23.35 -0.86
C LYS A 108 -9.28 -24.26 0.27
N PRO A 109 -8.50 -25.32 -0.02
CA PRO A 109 -7.99 -26.20 1.03
C PRO A 109 -6.90 -25.55 1.85
N LEU A 110 -6.95 -25.65 3.19
CA LEU A 110 -5.90 -25.14 4.08
C LEU A 110 -4.54 -25.80 3.83
N ALA A 111 -4.52 -27.04 3.33
CA ALA A 111 -3.30 -27.74 3.00
C ALA A 111 -2.44 -27.08 1.92
N LYS A 112 -3.01 -26.14 1.14
CA LYS A 112 -2.30 -25.38 0.10
C LYS A 112 -1.76 -24.04 0.60
N GLU A 113 -2.06 -23.67 1.84
CA GLU A 113 -1.61 -22.43 2.45
C GLU A 113 -0.25 -22.59 3.14
N GLU A 114 0.34 -21.49 3.58
CA GLU A 114 1.63 -21.48 4.27
C GLU A 114 1.52 -22.07 5.67
N ILE A 115 2.10 -23.24 5.87
CA ILE A 115 2.06 -23.99 7.13
C ILE A 115 3.21 -23.57 8.03
N ASN A 116 2.93 -23.32 9.32
CA ASN A 116 3.89 -22.93 10.34
C ASN A 116 4.84 -21.79 9.88
N PRO A 117 4.31 -20.64 9.44
CA PRO A 117 5.12 -19.52 9.00
C PRO A 117 6.11 -19.07 10.07
N THR A 118 7.36 -18.80 9.67
CA THR A 118 8.44 -18.39 10.58
C THR A 118 8.72 -16.90 10.56
N ALA A 119 8.21 -16.16 9.55
CA ALA A 119 8.42 -14.75 9.35
C ALA A 119 7.13 -14.05 8.92
N PRO A 120 6.94 -12.73 9.15
CA PRO A 120 5.80 -11.97 8.65
C PRO A 120 5.76 -11.98 7.11
N ARG A 121 4.55 -11.86 6.54
CA ARG A 121 4.34 -11.70 5.10
C ARG A 121 3.90 -10.27 4.78
N VAL A 122 4.68 -9.58 3.97
CA VAL A 122 4.40 -8.22 3.52
C VAL A 122 3.24 -8.20 2.51
N THR A 123 2.47 -7.12 2.51
CA THR A 123 1.29 -6.93 1.66
C THR A 123 1.38 -5.71 0.75
N THR A 124 2.38 -4.87 0.90
CA THR A 124 2.62 -3.71 0.00
C THR A 124 2.99 -4.16 -1.41
N GLN A 125 2.72 -3.30 -2.39
CA GLN A 125 2.94 -3.58 -3.82
C GLN A 125 3.91 -2.54 -4.46
N PHE A 126 4.85 -1.99 -3.70
CA PHE A 126 5.77 -0.94 -4.19
C PHE A 126 6.56 -1.36 -5.43
N ARG A 127 6.96 -2.61 -5.53
CA ARG A 127 7.72 -3.16 -6.67
C ARG A 127 6.96 -3.07 -7.99
N ASP A 128 5.63 -3.00 -7.93
CA ASP A 128 4.74 -3.01 -9.10
C ASP A 128 4.37 -1.58 -9.52
N MET A 129 4.84 -0.56 -8.79
CA MET A 129 4.66 0.86 -9.13
C MET A 129 5.71 1.33 -10.12
N ALA A 130 5.35 2.27 -10.99
CA ALA A 130 6.30 2.92 -11.90
C ALA A 130 7.41 3.66 -11.13
N TYR A 131 7.03 4.31 -10.01
CA TYR A 131 7.91 4.92 -9.02
C TYR A 131 7.41 4.57 -7.63
N SER A 132 8.30 4.27 -6.69
CA SER A 132 7.91 4.15 -5.29
C SER A 132 7.36 5.48 -4.76
N PRO A 133 6.39 5.49 -3.83
CA PRO A 133 5.91 6.72 -3.22
C PRO A 133 7.02 7.40 -2.40
N LEU A 134 6.93 8.73 -2.24
CA LEU A 134 7.87 9.48 -1.41
C LEU A 134 7.76 9.06 0.06
N TYR A 135 6.53 8.88 0.54
CA TYR A 135 6.17 8.46 1.89
C TYR A 135 5.62 7.04 1.89
N PRO A 136 6.49 6.01 1.90
CA PRO A 136 6.02 4.64 1.86
C PRO A 136 5.18 4.30 3.11
N VAL A 137 4.17 3.47 2.91
CA VAL A 137 3.41 2.87 4.01
C VAL A 137 3.64 1.38 3.97
N TYR A 138 4.31 0.85 4.98
CA TYR A 138 4.64 -0.55 5.10
C TYR A 138 3.49 -1.30 5.75
N SER A 139 3.10 -2.43 5.17
CA SER A 139 2.02 -3.26 5.71
C SER A 139 2.31 -4.74 5.56
N TRP A 140 1.74 -5.54 6.47
CA TRP A 140 1.92 -7.00 6.50
C TRP A 140 0.72 -7.70 7.16
N ILE A 141 0.63 -9.01 6.95
CA ILE A 141 -0.37 -9.84 7.64
C ILE A 141 0.00 -9.89 9.13
N PRO A 142 -0.95 -9.57 10.05
CA PRO A 142 -0.70 -9.67 11.48
C PRO A 142 -0.23 -11.06 11.90
N VAL A 143 0.84 -11.13 12.68
CA VAL A 143 1.37 -12.38 13.22
C VAL A 143 0.61 -12.75 14.48
N LEU A 144 0.23 -14.00 14.60
CA LEU A 144 -0.47 -14.53 15.76
C LEU A 144 0.35 -14.29 17.04
N ASP A 145 -0.32 -13.82 18.11
CA ASP A 145 0.29 -13.50 19.41
C ASP A 145 1.42 -12.44 19.39
N SER A 146 1.49 -11.64 18.35
CA SER A 146 2.42 -10.51 18.29
C SER A 146 1.97 -9.36 19.20
N SER A 147 2.94 -8.72 19.86
CA SER A 147 2.73 -7.47 20.62
C SER A 147 3.30 -6.24 19.95
N GLY A 148 4.01 -6.41 18.85
CA GLY A 148 4.62 -5.34 18.10
C GLY A 148 5.59 -5.84 17.03
N TYR A 149 6.18 -4.94 16.30
CA TYR A 149 6.99 -5.23 15.13
C TYR A 149 8.16 -4.27 15.02
N ASP A 150 9.33 -4.81 14.67
CA ASP A 150 10.44 -4.02 14.15
C ASP A 150 10.34 -3.96 12.62
N VAL A 151 10.50 -2.79 12.06
CA VAL A 151 10.64 -2.57 10.62
C VAL A 151 12.01 -1.97 10.37
N ARG A 152 12.83 -2.62 9.54
CA ARG A 152 14.13 -2.08 9.13
C ARG A 152 14.16 -1.76 7.66
N ILE A 153 14.72 -0.60 7.37
CA ILE A 153 14.95 -0.13 6.01
C ILE A 153 16.46 -0.11 5.76
N SER A 154 16.87 -0.67 4.63
CA SER A 154 18.27 -0.70 4.23
C SER A 154 18.42 -0.09 2.85
N ARG A 155 19.56 0.58 2.63
CA ARG A 155 19.94 1.12 1.32
C ARG A 155 21.12 0.36 0.77
N GLU A 156 21.10 0.10 -0.52
CA GLU A 156 22.23 -0.52 -1.22
C GLU A 156 23.45 0.41 -1.18
N ASP A 157 24.61 -0.18 -0.95
CA ASP A 157 25.88 0.55 -1.04
C ASP A 157 26.24 0.76 -2.52
N PRO A 158 26.29 2.01 -3.02
CA PRO A 158 26.60 2.28 -4.42
C PRO A 158 27.98 1.77 -4.86
N LYS A 159 28.89 1.52 -3.90
CA LYS A 159 30.24 1.01 -4.14
C LYS A 159 30.32 -0.52 -4.10
N SER A 160 29.27 -1.18 -3.63
CA SER A 160 29.22 -2.64 -3.43
C SER A 160 27.82 -3.15 -3.78
N PRO A 161 27.45 -3.26 -5.06
CA PRO A 161 26.14 -3.72 -5.50
C PRO A 161 25.74 -5.03 -4.84
N GLY A 162 24.48 -5.13 -4.42
CA GLY A 162 23.95 -6.28 -3.68
C GLY A 162 24.19 -6.23 -2.16
N GLN A 163 25.03 -5.32 -1.67
CA GLN A 163 25.23 -5.13 -0.23
C GLN A 163 24.35 -3.99 0.29
N TYR A 164 23.57 -4.29 1.31
CA TYR A 164 22.62 -3.36 1.91
C TYR A 164 23.03 -3.00 3.33
N LYS A 165 23.04 -1.70 3.65
CA LYS A 165 23.27 -1.18 5.00
C LYS A 165 21.95 -0.70 5.58
N VAL A 166 21.65 -1.07 6.82
CA VAL A 166 20.48 -0.55 7.55
C VAL A 166 20.67 0.94 7.76
N ILE A 167 19.68 1.71 7.34
CA ILE A 167 19.67 3.17 7.47
C ILE A 167 18.61 3.66 8.46
N ARG A 168 17.61 2.82 8.76
CA ARG A 168 16.51 3.13 9.66
C ARG A 168 15.94 1.87 10.28
N GLU A 169 15.62 1.93 11.57
CA GLU A 169 14.86 0.93 12.30
C GLU A 169 13.71 1.64 13.02
N LEU A 170 12.51 1.11 12.86
CA LEU A 170 11.27 1.66 13.39
C LEU A 170 10.53 0.58 14.15
N PHE A 171 9.76 0.98 15.15
CA PHE A 171 8.89 0.09 15.91
C PHE A 171 7.43 0.52 15.80
N THR A 172 6.52 -0.45 15.72
CA THR A 172 5.08 -0.22 15.76
C THR A 172 4.35 -1.36 16.45
N THR A 173 3.21 -1.08 17.05
CA THR A 173 2.26 -2.08 17.55
C THR A 173 1.18 -2.45 16.53
N SER A 174 1.12 -1.73 15.42
CA SER A 174 0.23 -1.98 14.30
C SER A 174 0.90 -2.84 13.22
N ASN A 175 0.11 -3.51 12.39
CA ASN A 175 0.56 -4.17 11.16
C ASN A 175 0.66 -3.21 9.96
N VAL A 176 0.56 -1.92 10.21
CA VAL A 176 0.73 -0.83 9.24
C VAL A 176 1.65 0.22 9.86
N LEU A 177 2.61 0.70 9.10
CA LEU A 177 3.55 1.73 9.51
C LEU A 177 3.67 2.81 8.44
N TYR A 178 3.25 4.02 8.76
CA TYR A 178 3.42 5.21 7.92
C TYR A 178 4.82 5.79 8.12
N GLU A 179 5.55 5.98 7.03
CA GLU A 179 6.90 6.54 7.05
C GLU A 179 6.89 8.00 6.58
N TYR A 180 6.88 8.92 7.53
CA TYR A 180 6.82 10.36 7.24
C TYR A 180 8.20 11.00 6.98
N GLY A 181 9.28 10.25 7.07
CA GLY A 181 10.63 10.76 6.82
C GLY A 181 10.95 11.03 5.36
N GLY A 182 10.16 10.48 4.45
CA GLY A 182 10.34 10.59 3.02
C GLY A 182 11.68 10.03 2.51
N TYR A 183 11.73 9.64 1.24
CA TYR A 183 12.95 9.14 0.61
C TYR A 183 13.29 9.98 -0.63
N THR A 184 14.21 10.94 -0.46
CA THR A 184 14.69 11.83 -1.53
C THR A 184 16.08 11.47 -2.06
N TRP A 185 16.81 10.57 -1.39
CA TRP A 185 18.15 10.15 -1.81
C TRP A 185 18.06 9.01 -2.83
N PRO A 186 18.51 9.19 -4.07
CA PRO A 186 18.44 8.17 -5.10
C PRO A 186 19.18 6.89 -4.73
N GLY A 187 18.63 5.75 -5.11
CA GLY A 187 19.25 4.44 -4.90
C GLY A 187 18.25 3.30 -4.75
N HIS A 188 18.77 2.11 -4.52
CA HIS A 188 17.98 0.92 -4.28
C HIS A 188 17.84 0.69 -2.78
N TYR A 189 16.62 0.39 -2.37
CA TYR A 189 16.24 0.18 -0.98
C TYR A 189 15.56 -1.16 -0.83
N ARG A 190 15.61 -1.69 0.38
CA ARG A 190 14.78 -2.81 0.81
C ARG A 190 14.31 -2.60 2.23
N TRP A 191 13.17 -3.17 2.54
CA TRP A 191 12.67 -3.20 3.89
C TRP A 191 12.25 -4.61 4.30
N GLN A 192 12.22 -4.85 5.60
CA GLN A 192 11.87 -6.11 6.21
C GLN A 192 11.18 -5.84 7.55
N VAL A 193 10.36 -6.79 7.99
CA VAL A 193 9.64 -6.72 9.26
C VAL A 193 9.82 -8.02 10.04
N ARG A 194 9.86 -7.94 11.36
CA ARG A 194 9.77 -9.08 12.28
C ARG A 194 8.84 -8.76 13.43
N SER A 195 8.21 -9.77 14.02
CA SER A 195 7.31 -9.59 15.16
C SER A 195 7.99 -9.80 16.50
N HIS A 196 7.36 -9.25 17.55
CA HIS A 196 7.71 -9.43 18.95
C HIS A 196 6.60 -10.14 19.71
N ASN A 197 6.97 -10.96 20.68
CA ASN A 197 6.03 -11.57 21.63
C ASN A 197 5.63 -10.57 22.74
N LYS A 198 4.72 -11.00 23.62
CA LYS A 198 4.22 -10.19 24.75
C LYS A 198 5.32 -9.75 25.75
N GLN A 199 6.49 -10.34 25.71
CA GLN A 199 7.66 -9.95 26.50
C GLN A 199 8.57 -8.95 25.77
N GLY A 200 8.17 -8.46 24.60
CA GLY A 200 8.93 -7.51 23.76
C GLY A 200 10.18 -8.12 23.12
N LYS A 201 10.26 -9.44 23.00
CA LYS A 201 11.38 -10.12 22.34
C LYS A 201 10.97 -10.58 20.94
N PRO A 202 11.89 -10.48 19.95
CA PRO A 202 11.63 -11.05 18.63
C PRO A 202 11.19 -12.51 18.73
N ASN A 203 10.12 -12.87 18.03
CA ASN A 203 9.56 -14.22 18.00
C ASN A 203 9.36 -14.78 16.60
N THR A 204 9.77 -13.99 15.59
CA THR A 204 9.86 -14.46 14.20
C THR A 204 11.21 -14.10 13.62
N GLU A 205 11.56 -14.76 12.52
CA GLU A 205 12.59 -14.30 11.59
C GLU A 205 12.16 -13.01 10.92
N TRP A 206 13.12 -12.33 10.27
CA TRP A 206 12.82 -11.21 9.37
C TRP A 206 12.06 -11.72 8.15
N SER A 207 11.07 -10.95 7.70
CA SER A 207 10.38 -11.23 6.43
C SER A 207 11.36 -11.32 5.26
N GLU A 208 10.94 -11.97 4.17
CA GLU A 208 11.59 -11.76 2.90
C GLU A 208 11.68 -10.26 2.60
N PRO A 209 12.79 -9.78 2.04
CA PRO A 209 12.94 -8.37 1.74
C PRO A 209 12.01 -7.95 0.61
N ASP A 210 11.32 -6.84 0.79
CA ASP A 210 10.63 -6.14 -0.27
C ASP A 210 11.46 -4.94 -0.74
N TYR A 211 11.46 -4.66 -2.04
CA TYR A 211 12.40 -3.73 -2.67
C TYR A 211 11.67 -2.54 -3.27
N PHE A 212 12.33 -1.38 -3.23
CA PHE A 212 11.90 -0.20 -3.96
C PHE A 212 13.10 0.64 -4.40
N THR A 213 12.88 1.48 -5.41
CA THR A 213 13.90 2.37 -5.96
C THR A 213 13.47 3.82 -5.81
N VAL A 214 14.42 4.67 -5.44
CA VAL A 214 14.26 6.13 -5.46
C VAL A 214 15.06 6.68 -6.62
N GLU A 215 14.38 7.32 -7.55
CA GLU A 215 14.96 7.90 -8.76
C GLU A 215 15.62 9.25 -8.44
N LYS A 216 16.68 9.57 -9.20
CA LYS A 216 17.35 10.86 -9.09
C LYS A 216 16.53 12.00 -9.69
N ARG A 217 15.76 11.71 -10.72
CA ARG A 217 14.94 12.66 -11.45
C ARG A 217 13.72 11.97 -12.00
N VAL A 218 12.60 12.64 -11.89
CA VAL A 218 11.32 12.20 -12.49
C VAL A 218 10.83 13.25 -13.46
N ARG A 219 9.95 12.88 -14.35
CA ARG A 219 9.41 13.81 -15.37
C ARG A 219 8.11 14.43 -14.93
N VAL A 220 7.27 13.62 -14.34
CA VAL A 220 6.00 14.01 -13.78
C VAL A 220 5.95 13.56 -12.33
N ALA A 221 5.56 14.46 -11.47
CA ALA A 221 5.25 14.15 -10.07
C ALA A 221 3.84 14.64 -9.73
N ALA A 222 3.27 14.09 -8.66
CA ALA A 222 1.96 14.49 -8.14
C ALA A 222 2.10 14.87 -6.66
N LEU A 223 1.81 16.12 -6.35
CA LEU A 223 1.75 16.68 -5.01
C LEU A 223 0.29 16.68 -4.54
N GLY A 224 0.02 16.18 -3.35
CA GLY A 224 -1.35 16.10 -2.84
C GLY A 224 -1.45 15.51 -1.45
N ASP A 225 -2.67 15.33 -1.01
CA ASP A 225 -3.06 14.78 0.28
C ASP A 225 -3.22 13.23 0.27
N SER A 226 -4.10 12.67 1.11
CA SER A 226 -4.38 11.23 1.17
C SER A 226 -4.94 10.66 -0.13
N ILE A 227 -5.65 11.45 -0.94
CA ILE A 227 -6.21 10.99 -2.20
C ILE A 227 -5.09 10.69 -3.21
N THR A 228 -4.03 11.47 -3.20
CA THR A 228 -2.81 11.22 -3.98
C THR A 228 -1.90 10.21 -3.31
N HIS A 229 -1.68 10.29 -1.97
CA HIS A 229 -0.85 9.31 -1.27
C HIS A 229 -1.30 7.87 -1.52
N GLY A 230 -2.61 7.66 -1.60
CA GLY A 230 -3.25 6.35 -1.86
C GLY A 230 -4.02 5.86 -0.66
N GLY A 231 -4.56 4.65 -0.81
CA GLY A 231 -5.54 4.13 0.14
C GLY A 231 -6.96 4.48 -0.30
N GLY A 232 -7.91 3.72 0.16
CA GLY A 232 -9.32 3.89 -0.22
C GLY A 232 -10.20 4.04 0.99
N VAL A 233 -10.34 2.97 1.73
CA VAL A 233 -11.08 2.94 2.99
C VAL A 233 -10.12 2.99 4.16
N CYS A 234 -10.58 3.34 5.36
CA CYS A 234 -9.76 3.51 6.55
C CYS A 234 -8.78 2.35 6.85
N ASN A 235 -9.12 1.14 6.43
CA ASN A 235 -8.30 -0.06 6.66
C ASN A 235 -7.44 -0.48 5.46
N THR A 236 -7.47 0.27 4.36
CA THR A 236 -6.64 0.01 3.18
C THR A 236 -5.62 1.12 3.05
N PRO A 237 -4.42 0.94 3.59
CA PRO A 237 -3.39 1.97 3.59
C PRO A 237 -2.84 2.21 2.18
N PRO A 238 -2.14 3.34 1.95
CA PRO A 238 -1.31 3.52 0.77
C PRO A 238 -0.37 2.33 0.54
N GLY A 239 -0.05 2.04 -0.72
CA GLY A 239 0.77 0.88 -1.10
C GLY A 239 -0.01 -0.23 -1.79
N TYR A 240 -1.34 -0.14 -1.85
CA TYR A 240 -2.18 -1.01 -2.67
C TYR A 240 -2.48 -0.33 -4.02
N LEU A 241 -2.08 -0.96 -5.11
CA LEU A 241 -2.17 -0.39 -6.47
C LEU A 241 -3.59 0.03 -6.85
N MET A 242 -4.60 -0.74 -6.46
CA MET A 242 -5.98 -0.44 -6.80
C MET A 242 -6.50 0.87 -6.18
N TYR A 243 -5.85 1.37 -5.13
CA TYR A 243 -6.20 2.62 -4.45
C TYR A 243 -5.17 3.74 -4.67
N THR A 244 -4.34 3.59 -5.70
CA THR A 244 -3.33 4.57 -6.12
C THR A 244 -3.69 5.03 -7.52
N TRP A 245 -4.20 6.26 -7.67
CA TRP A 245 -4.75 6.73 -8.95
C TRP A 245 -3.68 6.81 -10.06
N GLU A 246 -2.42 7.02 -9.71
CA GLU A 246 -1.31 7.07 -10.66
C GLU A 246 -1.13 5.76 -11.44
N THR A 247 -1.56 4.63 -10.88
CA THR A 247 -1.48 3.32 -11.55
C THR A 247 -2.41 3.21 -12.75
N TYR A 248 -3.47 4.01 -12.79
CA TYR A 248 -4.43 4.10 -13.90
C TYR A 248 -4.03 5.14 -14.94
N SER A 249 -3.02 5.95 -14.65
CA SER A 249 -2.42 6.84 -15.63
C SER A 249 -1.53 6.06 -16.61
N LYS A 250 -1.61 6.38 -17.90
CA LYS A 250 -0.67 5.86 -18.91
C LYS A 250 0.69 6.57 -18.87
N VAL A 251 0.82 7.57 -18.02
CA VAL A 251 2.04 8.35 -17.78
C VAL A 251 2.61 7.94 -16.44
N PRO A 252 3.90 7.56 -16.35
CA PRO A 252 4.55 7.33 -15.08
C PRO A 252 4.60 8.59 -14.23
N ILE A 253 3.99 8.57 -13.05
CA ILE A 253 3.89 9.72 -12.14
C ILE A 253 4.49 9.34 -10.78
N LYS A 254 5.41 10.19 -10.28
CA LYS A 254 5.98 10.04 -8.92
C LYS A 254 4.99 10.57 -7.90
N ASN A 255 4.55 9.70 -7.01
CA ASN A 255 3.66 10.05 -5.92
C ASN A 255 4.42 10.79 -4.81
N LEU A 256 4.06 12.06 -4.59
CA LEU A 256 4.52 12.94 -3.50
C LEU A 256 3.35 13.27 -2.55
N GLY A 257 2.29 12.48 -2.55
CA GLY A 257 1.16 12.65 -1.65
C GLY A 257 1.53 12.35 -0.19
N CYS A 258 0.89 13.06 0.73
CA CYS A 258 1.02 12.84 2.17
C CYS A 258 -0.37 12.89 2.81
N SER A 259 -0.78 11.79 3.45
CA SER A 259 -2.09 11.69 4.08
C SER A 259 -2.27 12.73 5.18
N GLY A 260 -3.40 13.45 5.13
CA GLY A 260 -3.75 14.50 6.09
C GLY A 260 -3.32 15.91 5.70
N ASP A 261 -2.56 16.08 4.61
CA ASP A 261 -2.09 17.41 4.20
C ASP A 261 -3.25 18.34 3.85
N THR A 262 -3.14 19.57 4.35
CA THR A 262 -3.79 20.75 3.78
C THR A 262 -2.91 21.31 2.65
N VAL A 263 -3.44 22.25 1.86
CA VAL A 263 -2.65 22.90 0.81
C VAL A 263 -1.48 23.70 1.39
N GLN A 264 -1.64 24.26 2.58
CA GLN A 264 -0.57 24.92 3.32
C GLN A 264 0.57 23.95 3.63
N ALA A 265 0.25 22.76 4.14
CA ALA A 265 1.26 21.72 4.42
C ALA A 265 1.96 21.26 3.13
N MET A 266 1.22 21.14 2.01
CA MET A 266 1.80 20.86 0.69
C MET A 266 2.79 21.94 0.26
N ALA A 267 2.46 23.22 0.47
CA ALA A 267 3.34 24.35 0.15
C ALA A 267 4.59 24.34 1.03
N GLU A 268 4.47 24.09 2.33
CA GLU A 268 5.59 24.07 3.29
C GLU A 268 6.64 22.99 2.97
N ARG A 269 6.21 21.85 2.40
CA ARG A 269 7.12 20.76 2.05
C ARG A 269 7.63 20.77 0.60
N PHE A 270 7.28 21.79 -0.18
CA PHE A 270 7.58 21.87 -1.61
C PHE A 270 9.08 21.71 -1.90
N ASP A 271 9.93 22.50 -1.28
CA ASP A 271 11.39 22.45 -1.52
C ASP A 271 11.98 21.07 -1.21
N ARG A 272 11.62 20.52 -0.07
CA ARG A 272 12.12 19.22 0.35
C ARG A 272 11.68 18.09 -0.58
N ASP A 273 10.42 18.10 -0.99
CA ASP A 273 9.77 16.95 -1.60
C ASP A 273 9.68 17.05 -3.13
N VAL A 274 9.44 18.24 -3.67
CA VAL A 274 9.30 18.45 -5.12
C VAL A 274 10.66 18.73 -5.76
N VAL A 275 11.39 19.70 -5.22
CA VAL A 275 12.66 20.15 -5.83
C VAL A 275 13.70 19.04 -5.83
N SER A 276 13.70 18.16 -4.84
CA SER A 276 14.59 16.99 -4.78
C SER A 276 14.50 16.07 -6.00
N PHE A 277 13.35 15.98 -6.67
CA PHE A 277 13.12 15.17 -7.88
C PHE A 277 13.17 15.96 -9.17
N ASN A 278 13.16 17.29 -9.08
CA ASN A 278 13.21 18.23 -10.21
C ASN A 278 12.29 17.78 -11.37
N PRO A 279 10.96 17.67 -11.14
CA PRO A 279 10.03 17.23 -12.17
C PRO A 279 9.89 18.32 -13.26
N GLY A 280 9.60 17.90 -14.50
CA GLY A 280 9.24 18.85 -15.55
C GLY A 280 7.78 19.30 -15.43
N ILE A 281 6.91 18.43 -14.90
CA ILE A 281 5.47 18.69 -14.66
C ILE A 281 5.14 18.26 -13.24
N LEU A 282 4.38 19.10 -12.55
CA LEU A 282 3.81 18.79 -11.22
C LEU A 282 2.29 18.82 -11.31
N VAL A 283 1.65 17.69 -11.11
CA VAL A 283 0.19 17.61 -10.86
C VAL A 283 -0.05 17.97 -9.41
N ILE A 284 -0.98 18.90 -9.16
CA ILE A 284 -1.31 19.42 -7.83
C ILE A 284 -2.79 19.12 -7.58
N MET A 285 -3.09 18.27 -6.59
CA MET A 285 -4.44 17.90 -6.22
C MET A 285 -4.58 17.90 -4.70
N GLY A 286 -5.30 18.87 -4.17
CA GLY A 286 -5.51 19.03 -2.73
C GLY A 286 -6.65 20.01 -2.43
N GLY A 287 -6.91 20.23 -1.14
CA GLY A 287 -7.96 21.13 -0.66
C GLY A 287 -9.10 20.44 0.06
N VAL A 288 -9.25 19.12 -0.09
CA VAL A 288 -10.32 18.37 0.58
C VAL A 288 -10.23 18.51 2.13
N ASN A 289 -9.05 18.47 2.68
CA ASN A 289 -8.83 18.64 4.11
C ASN A 289 -9.08 20.08 4.59
N ASN A 290 -8.84 21.09 3.72
CA ASN A 290 -9.12 22.48 4.01
C ASN A 290 -10.63 22.75 4.10
N PHE A 291 -11.36 22.56 3.01
CA PHE A 291 -12.79 22.87 2.99
C PHE A 291 -13.61 21.99 3.93
N ARG A 292 -13.21 20.71 4.11
CA ARG A 292 -13.85 19.81 5.07
C ARG A 292 -13.69 20.31 6.51
N ALA A 293 -12.55 20.89 6.86
CA ALA A 293 -12.29 21.49 8.17
C ALA A 293 -12.88 22.89 8.34
N GLY A 294 -13.50 23.47 7.30
CA GLY A 294 -14.10 24.80 7.35
C GLY A 294 -13.11 25.94 7.08
N GLU A 295 -11.96 25.64 6.49
CA GLU A 295 -11.05 26.68 6.02
C GLU A 295 -11.64 27.39 4.79
N SER A 296 -11.40 28.68 4.68
CA SER A 296 -11.89 29.48 3.56
C SER A 296 -11.18 29.06 2.26
N ALA A 297 -11.91 29.12 1.14
CA ALA A 297 -11.34 28.91 -0.17
C ALA A 297 -10.21 29.92 -0.47
N TRP A 298 -10.29 31.13 0.05
CA TRP A 298 -9.28 32.16 -0.16
C TRP A 298 -7.96 31.84 0.50
N ASP A 299 -7.95 31.36 1.76
CA ASP A 299 -6.73 30.91 2.44
C ASP A 299 -6.11 29.69 1.73
N THR A 300 -6.97 28.82 1.19
CA THR A 300 -6.52 27.66 0.40
C THR A 300 -5.93 28.08 -0.94
N ILE A 301 -6.55 29.08 -1.62
CA ILE A 301 -6.05 29.67 -2.88
C ILE A 301 -4.71 30.37 -2.66
N ASP A 302 -4.56 31.14 -1.58
CA ASP A 302 -3.27 31.78 -1.24
C ASP A 302 -2.15 30.74 -1.10
N ALA A 303 -2.46 29.57 -0.55
CA ALA A 303 -1.48 28.48 -0.47
C ALA A 303 -1.22 27.81 -1.84
N MET A 304 -2.23 27.66 -2.71
CA MET A 304 -2.05 27.21 -4.11
C MET A 304 -1.20 28.20 -4.92
N GLU A 305 -1.38 29.52 -4.70
CA GLU A 305 -0.56 30.56 -5.35
C GLU A 305 0.91 30.49 -4.92
N LYS A 306 1.21 30.14 -3.66
CA LYS A 306 2.58 29.87 -3.23
C LYS A 306 3.18 28.68 -3.97
N ILE A 307 2.44 27.57 -4.12
CA ILE A 307 2.89 26.41 -4.89
C ILE A 307 3.10 26.80 -6.36
N LEU A 308 2.22 27.62 -6.95
CA LEU A 308 2.37 28.14 -8.31
C LEU A 308 3.66 28.97 -8.46
N ALA A 309 3.94 29.86 -7.51
CA ALA A 309 5.15 30.68 -7.52
C ALA A 309 6.41 29.82 -7.42
N GLU A 310 6.42 28.80 -6.56
CA GLU A 310 7.54 27.86 -6.47
C GLU A 310 7.73 27.06 -7.77
N CYS A 311 6.65 26.60 -8.39
CA CYS A 311 6.72 25.96 -9.71
C CYS A 311 7.37 26.88 -10.76
N GLN A 312 6.97 28.14 -10.81
CA GLN A 312 7.53 29.13 -11.72
C GLN A 312 9.02 29.39 -11.46
N PHE A 313 9.39 29.55 -10.19
CA PHE A 313 10.78 29.76 -9.77
C PHE A 313 11.69 28.59 -10.19
N HIS A 314 11.19 27.35 -10.07
CA HIS A 314 11.95 26.15 -10.41
C HIS A 314 11.76 25.66 -11.87
N ASN A 315 11.07 26.42 -12.72
CA ASN A 315 10.75 26.06 -14.10
C ASN A 315 9.99 24.71 -14.22
N ILE A 316 9.09 24.46 -13.29
CA ILE A 316 8.19 23.30 -13.25
C ILE A 316 6.85 23.74 -13.84
N ILE A 317 6.27 22.96 -14.72
CA ILE A 317 4.92 23.22 -15.27
C ILE A 317 3.89 22.71 -14.25
N PRO A 318 3.10 23.59 -13.60
CA PRO A 318 2.03 23.17 -12.70
C PRO A 318 0.80 22.73 -13.50
N VAL A 319 0.19 21.62 -13.14
CA VAL A 319 -1.10 21.15 -13.64
C VAL A 319 -2.02 20.98 -12.43
N PHE A 320 -3.00 21.86 -12.29
CA PHE A 320 -3.93 21.79 -11.17
C PHE A 320 -5.09 20.84 -11.47
N ALA A 321 -5.32 19.88 -10.60
CA ALA A 321 -6.52 19.05 -10.63
C ALA A 321 -7.57 19.57 -9.65
N THR A 322 -8.85 19.55 -10.04
CA THR A 322 -9.94 20.00 -9.16
C THR A 322 -9.96 19.18 -7.86
N ALA A 323 -10.23 19.85 -6.74
CA ALA A 323 -10.40 19.21 -5.43
C ALA A 323 -11.64 18.31 -5.47
N THR A 324 -11.49 17.05 -5.06
CA THR A 324 -12.55 16.04 -5.14
C THR A 324 -13.72 16.36 -4.22
N PRO A 325 -14.96 15.96 -4.59
CA PRO A 325 -16.10 16.08 -3.70
C PRO A 325 -16.03 15.10 -2.53
N ILE A 326 -16.86 15.31 -1.52
CA ILE A 326 -17.07 14.38 -0.40
C ILE A 326 -18.54 13.97 -0.33
N ASN A 327 -18.85 12.90 0.41
CA ASN A 327 -20.21 12.45 0.69
C ASN A 327 -20.45 12.45 2.21
N PRO A 328 -21.06 13.50 2.76
CA PRO A 328 -21.27 13.65 4.20
C PRO A 328 -22.08 12.52 4.84
N ASP A 329 -23.04 11.96 4.12
CA ASP A 329 -23.91 10.90 4.63
C ASP A 329 -23.15 9.59 4.86
N LEU A 330 -22.18 9.30 4.01
CA LEU A 330 -21.30 8.15 4.20
C LEU A 330 -20.22 8.45 5.23
N MET A 331 -19.67 9.67 5.26
CA MET A 331 -18.70 10.07 6.30
C MET A 331 -19.28 9.93 7.70
N ALA A 332 -20.54 10.26 7.90
CA ALA A 332 -21.25 10.13 9.18
C ALA A 332 -21.37 8.67 9.68
N GLN A 333 -21.13 7.68 8.82
CA GLN A 333 -21.13 6.26 9.19
C GLN A 333 -19.75 5.75 9.66
N VAL A 334 -18.73 6.62 9.63
CA VAL A 334 -17.33 6.27 9.93
C VAL A 334 -16.87 7.00 11.17
N ASP A 335 -16.75 6.30 12.31
CA ASP A 335 -16.38 6.88 13.61
C ASP A 335 -15.06 7.68 13.61
N THR A 336 -14.18 7.41 12.67
CA THR A 336 -12.84 8.02 12.58
C THR A 336 -12.78 9.23 11.64
N ILE A 337 -13.89 9.57 10.97
CA ILE A 337 -13.97 10.72 10.05
C ILE A 337 -14.87 11.78 10.66
N GLU A 338 -14.34 12.97 10.84
CA GLU A 338 -15.08 14.11 11.36
C GLU A 338 -16.13 14.58 10.35
N THR A 339 -17.27 15.03 10.88
CA THR A 339 -18.33 15.68 10.09
C THR A 339 -17.76 16.91 9.39
N PRO A 340 -17.98 17.10 8.08
CA PRO A 340 -17.47 18.26 7.37
C PRO A 340 -18.17 19.55 7.80
N ALA A 341 -17.50 20.68 7.61
CA ALA A 341 -18.08 22.00 7.82
C ALA A 341 -19.35 22.19 6.97
N TYR A 342 -20.30 22.97 7.47
CA TYR A 342 -21.61 23.15 6.82
C TYR A 342 -21.54 23.80 5.43
N ASP A 343 -20.51 24.59 5.16
CA ASP A 343 -20.31 25.34 3.92
C ASP A 343 -19.24 24.72 2.98
N TRP A 344 -18.85 23.48 3.23
CA TRP A 344 -17.79 22.80 2.50
C TRP A 344 -17.98 22.82 0.96
N GLN A 345 -19.24 22.70 0.48
CA GLN A 345 -19.53 22.75 -0.97
C GLN A 345 -19.24 24.11 -1.56
N LEU A 346 -19.56 25.19 -0.83
CA LEU A 346 -19.24 26.53 -1.27
C LEU A 346 -17.72 26.73 -1.36
N GLN A 347 -16.99 26.31 -0.32
CA GLN A 347 -15.54 26.45 -0.29
C GLN A 347 -14.87 25.61 -1.39
N GLN A 348 -15.31 24.37 -1.59
CA GLN A 348 -14.85 23.52 -2.71
C GLN A 348 -15.13 24.17 -4.07
N SER A 349 -16.34 24.68 -4.27
CA SER A 349 -16.76 25.32 -5.52
C SER A 349 -15.90 26.55 -5.86
N LEU A 350 -15.63 27.41 -4.88
CA LEU A 350 -14.77 28.59 -5.04
C LEU A 350 -13.32 28.19 -5.39
N LEU A 351 -12.79 27.20 -4.68
CA LEU A 351 -11.45 26.67 -4.98
C LEU A 351 -11.39 26.08 -6.41
N ASN A 352 -12.37 25.27 -6.78
CA ASN A 352 -12.41 24.67 -8.11
C ASN A 352 -12.62 25.70 -9.23
N GLN A 353 -13.38 26.79 -8.98
CA GLN A 353 -13.49 27.91 -9.90
C GLN A 353 -12.14 28.60 -10.15
N TRP A 354 -11.32 28.76 -9.10
CA TRP A 354 -9.96 29.28 -9.27
C TRP A 354 -9.06 28.28 -10.04
N ILE A 355 -9.16 26.99 -9.74
CA ILE A 355 -8.37 25.93 -10.41
C ILE A 355 -8.64 25.92 -11.93
N VAL A 356 -9.90 25.95 -12.35
CA VAL A 356 -10.23 25.88 -13.80
C VAL A 356 -9.87 27.14 -14.57
N GLN A 357 -9.50 28.24 -13.90
CA GLN A 357 -8.94 29.44 -14.54
C GLN A 357 -7.43 29.36 -14.78
N GLN A 358 -6.76 28.33 -14.24
CA GLN A 358 -5.32 28.17 -14.44
C GLN A 358 -5.03 27.71 -15.88
N PRO A 359 -3.88 28.11 -16.47
CA PRO A 359 -3.51 27.73 -17.83
C PRO A 359 -3.48 26.20 -18.07
N TYR A 360 -3.05 25.45 -17.06
CA TYR A 360 -3.02 23.99 -17.11
C TYR A 360 -3.84 23.45 -15.93
N HIS A 361 -5.00 22.91 -16.23
CA HIS A 361 -5.88 22.32 -15.25
C HIS A 361 -6.59 21.09 -15.81
N VAL A 362 -7.04 20.22 -14.92
CA VAL A 362 -7.85 19.05 -15.25
C VAL A 362 -9.00 18.93 -14.26
N ASP A 363 -10.23 18.85 -14.81
CA ASP A 363 -11.41 18.56 -13.98
C ASP A 363 -11.55 17.05 -13.80
N VAL A 364 -11.30 16.57 -12.58
CA VAL A 364 -11.47 15.17 -12.19
C VAL A 364 -12.87 14.88 -11.64
N ASN A 365 -13.68 15.91 -11.37
CA ASN A 365 -14.96 15.79 -10.68
C ASN A 365 -16.13 15.40 -11.58
N TYR A 366 -16.04 15.65 -12.87
CA TYR A 366 -17.14 15.42 -13.82
C TYR A 366 -17.82 14.03 -13.67
N ASN A 367 -17.02 12.98 -13.49
CA ASN A 367 -17.54 11.63 -13.31
C ASN A 367 -17.61 11.17 -11.84
N LEU A 368 -17.09 11.95 -10.90
CA LEU A 368 -17.10 11.62 -9.48
C LEU A 368 -18.35 12.12 -8.76
N THR A 369 -18.96 13.20 -9.26
CA THR A 369 -20.02 13.94 -8.58
C THR A 369 -21.41 13.43 -8.97
N ASP A 370 -22.32 13.29 -8.02
CA ASP A 370 -23.76 13.06 -8.23
C ASP A 370 -24.52 14.37 -8.48
N GLU A 371 -25.87 14.28 -8.54
CA GLU A 371 -26.75 15.43 -8.82
C GLU A 371 -26.76 16.46 -7.69
N GLU A 372 -26.49 16.05 -6.45
CA GLU A 372 -26.41 16.89 -5.27
C GLU A 372 -25.03 17.56 -5.11
N GLY A 373 -24.06 17.19 -5.94
CA GLY A 373 -22.68 17.67 -5.85
C GLY A 373 -21.82 16.87 -4.87
N TYR A 374 -22.28 15.69 -4.42
CA TYR A 374 -21.55 14.82 -3.53
C TYR A 374 -20.71 13.80 -4.30
N LEU A 375 -19.69 13.27 -3.65
CA LEU A 375 -18.98 12.10 -4.16
C LEU A 375 -19.96 10.93 -4.26
N LYS A 376 -20.11 10.39 -5.48
CA LYS A 376 -21.04 9.26 -5.73
C LYS A 376 -20.82 8.13 -4.73
N ALA A 377 -21.87 7.69 -4.07
CA ALA A 377 -21.83 6.58 -3.11
C ALA A 377 -21.30 5.26 -3.70
N THR A 378 -21.35 5.10 -5.02
CA THR A 378 -20.79 3.94 -5.73
C THR A 378 -19.27 4.03 -5.97
N LEU A 379 -18.65 5.17 -5.67
CA LEU A 379 -17.24 5.47 -5.90
C LEU A 379 -16.44 5.68 -4.62
N THR A 380 -17.09 5.53 -3.48
CA THR A 380 -16.45 5.68 -2.16
C THR A 380 -17.13 4.76 -1.15
N THR A 381 -16.37 4.28 -0.19
CA THR A 381 -16.90 3.50 0.92
C THR A 381 -17.02 4.34 2.20
N ASP A 382 -16.16 5.35 2.37
CA ASP A 382 -16.07 6.18 3.56
C ASP A 382 -16.58 7.63 3.37
N GLY A 383 -17.01 7.96 2.17
CA GLY A 383 -17.50 9.29 1.81
C GLY A 383 -16.42 10.35 1.58
N LEU A 384 -15.14 10.05 1.87
CA LEU A 384 -14.02 10.97 1.74
C LEU A 384 -13.03 10.51 0.65
N HIS A 385 -12.63 9.26 0.69
CA HIS A 385 -11.64 8.71 -0.21
C HIS A 385 -12.30 7.98 -1.37
N PRO A 386 -12.02 8.36 -2.63
CA PRO A 386 -12.42 7.56 -3.78
C PRO A 386 -11.85 6.14 -3.68
N ASP A 387 -12.68 5.14 -3.94
CA ASP A 387 -12.27 3.74 -4.00
C ASP A 387 -11.62 3.38 -5.35
N ARG A 388 -11.46 2.09 -5.66
CA ARG A 388 -10.80 1.63 -6.88
C ARG A 388 -11.32 2.32 -8.15
N GLU A 389 -12.63 2.40 -8.31
CA GLU A 389 -13.24 2.96 -9.53
C GLU A 389 -13.08 4.49 -9.57
N GLY A 390 -13.23 5.16 -8.42
CA GLY A 390 -12.99 6.59 -8.30
C GLY A 390 -11.52 6.93 -8.59
N LYS A 391 -10.56 6.14 -8.07
CA LYS A 391 -9.13 6.30 -8.38
C LYS A 391 -8.83 6.07 -9.86
N ARG A 392 -9.52 5.11 -10.50
CA ARG A 392 -9.39 4.89 -11.95
C ARG A 392 -9.84 6.11 -12.74
N ILE A 393 -11.00 6.68 -12.40
CA ILE A 393 -11.53 7.89 -13.05
C ILE A 393 -10.52 9.03 -12.95
N ILE A 394 -9.98 9.29 -11.75
CA ILE A 394 -8.97 10.35 -11.54
C ILE A 394 -7.72 10.08 -12.38
N GLY A 395 -7.16 8.88 -12.30
CA GLY A 395 -5.91 8.54 -12.98
C GLY A 395 -6.02 8.58 -14.50
N GLU A 396 -7.15 8.11 -15.06
CA GLU A 396 -7.42 8.21 -16.50
C GLU A 396 -7.63 9.65 -16.95
N ALA A 397 -8.35 10.47 -16.19
CA ALA A 397 -8.55 11.89 -16.51
C ALA A 397 -7.22 12.65 -16.56
N ILE A 398 -6.40 12.53 -15.53
CA ILE A 398 -5.09 13.18 -15.43
C ILE A 398 -4.15 12.64 -16.53
N GLY A 399 -4.06 11.32 -16.69
CA GLY A 399 -3.19 10.70 -17.69
C GLY A 399 -3.54 11.10 -19.12
N ASN A 400 -4.82 11.12 -19.47
CA ASN A 400 -5.29 11.55 -20.79
C ASN A 400 -5.03 13.04 -21.01
N TYR A 401 -5.25 13.89 -20.01
CA TYR A 401 -4.93 15.31 -20.06
C TYR A 401 -3.46 15.54 -20.34
N LEU A 402 -2.56 14.87 -19.61
CA LEU A 402 -1.12 15.00 -19.80
C LEU A 402 -0.68 14.60 -21.21
N LEU A 403 -1.19 13.48 -21.74
CA LEU A 403 -0.87 13.00 -23.08
C LEU A 403 -1.38 13.92 -24.19
N THR A 404 -2.52 14.57 -23.97
CA THR A 404 -3.14 15.47 -24.97
C THR A 404 -2.49 16.84 -24.95
N THR A 405 -2.22 17.38 -23.76
CA THR A 405 -1.72 18.74 -23.57
C THR A 405 -0.22 18.84 -23.87
N PHE A 406 0.53 17.76 -23.61
CA PHE A 406 1.99 17.72 -23.77
C PHE A 406 2.44 16.60 -24.73
N PRO A 407 1.98 16.57 -26.00
CA PRO A 407 2.24 15.47 -26.94
C PRO A 407 3.72 15.33 -27.31
N ASP A 408 4.47 16.43 -27.32
CA ASP A 408 5.91 16.46 -27.65
C ASP A 408 6.80 15.98 -26.50
N TYR A 409 6.24 15.80 -25.31
CA TYR A 409 6.91 15.08 -24.23
C TYR A 409 6.98 13.58 -24.60
N ASN A 410 7.74 13.25 -25.65
CA ASN A 410 8.05 11.86 -26.05
C ASN A 410 8.51 10.97 -24.90
N LEU A 411 8.72 11.58 -23.78
CA LEU A 411 9.23 11.09 -22.54
C LEU A 411 8.14 10.77 -21.52
N LEU A 412 6.89 11.18 -21.74
CA LEU A 412 5.73 10.83 -20.92
C LEU A 412 5.13 9.46 -21.31
N ARG A 413 5.48 8.96 -22.49
CA ARG A 413 5.06 7.63 -22.93
C ARG A 413 5.97 6.55 -22.29
N LYS A 414 5.35 5.48 -21.83
CA LYS A 414 6.06 4.28 -21.42
C LYS A 414 6.79 3.67 -22.60
#